data_a22da79d2fddd8c99e71ad59113f9930
#
_entry.id   a22da79d2fddd8c99e71ad59113f9930
#
_cell.length_a   1.000
_cell.length_b   1.000
_cell.length_c   1.000
_cell.angle_alpha   90.00
_cell.angle_beta   90.00
_cell.angle_gamma   90.00
#
_symmetry.space_group_name_H-M   'P 1'
#
loop_
_entity.id
_entity.type
_entity.pdbx_description
1 polymer ?
#
loop_
_entity_poly.entity_id
_entity_poly.type
_entity_poly.pdbx_seq_one_letter_code
_entity_poly.pdbx_strand_id
1 'polypeptide(L)'
;MCIRDRVKSVALDLELPIHQPQSLRLKKWIKVIQAVHPEVLVVIAYGKILPPFIFNLPPLGSINVHASLLPRYRGAAPIPWVIVNGETQTGVSTMKIDENMDTGPIFLQEKVSIEFAETATELQGRLANLGADLLLKTLDLLKASLVKAKPQNSILASYAPILKKSDGQLDWNQSSRQIYNRIRGFNPWPGTYTHYRGALLRIIEGCPVDPPWKESAAGSLWNYGTAGALVSCGEGCLQLERVQLENRKQLPEKTFLMAFIFP
;
A
#
# COMPACT_ATOMS: atom_id res chain seq x y z
N MET A 1 12.61 5.58 7.16
CA MET A 1 12.93 4.52 8.15
C MET A 1 12.36 3.22 7.63
N CYS A 2 13.18 2.20 7.40
CA CYS A 2 12.72 0.92 6.84
C CYS A 2 11.87 0.16 7.87
N ILE A 3 10.78 -0.50 7.43
CA ILE A 3 9.94 -1.35 8.32
C ILE A 3 10.79 -2.40 9.05
N ARG A 4 11.85 -2.90 8.42
CA ARG A 4 12.82 -3.84 9.03
C ARG A 4 13.46 -3.31 10.31
N ASP A 5 13.66 -2.00 10.40
CA ASP A 5 14.34 -1.38 11.56
C ASP A 5 13.39 -1.30 12.75
N ARG A 6 12.08 -1.08 12.54
CA ARG A 6 11.09 -1.01 13.62
C ARG A 6 10.92 -2.35 14.35
N VAL A 7 10.67 -3.44 13.59
CA VAL A 7 10.50 -4.78 14.19
C VAL A 7 11.77 -5.21 14.92
N LYS A 8 12.94 -4.95 14.32
CA LYS A 8 14.22 -5.25 14.94
C LYS A 8 14.45 -4.45 16.23
N SER A 9 14.14 -3.14 16.22
CA SER A 9 14.28 -2.29 17.41
C SER A 9 13.43 -2.83 18.57
N VAL A 10 12.14 -3.04 18.32
CA VAL A 10 11.23 -3.58 19.34
C VAL A 10 11.67 -4.96 19.86
N ALA A 11 12.17 -5.84 18.96
CA ALA A 11 12.65 -7.13 19.38
C ALA A 11 13.94 -7.04 20.24
N LEU A 12 14.81 -6.08 19.97
CA LEU A 12 15.98 -5.79 20.82
C LEU A 12 15.57 -5.25 22.18
N ASP A 13 14.61 -4.31 22.21
CA ASP A 13 14.10 -3.72 23.44
C ASP A 13 13.41 -4.75 24.34
N LEU A 14 12.84 -5.80 23.74
CA LEU A 14 12.21 -6.92 24.40
C LEU A 14 13.15 -8.13 24.62
N GLU A 15 14.43 -8.00 24.34
CA GLU A 15 15.45 -9.06 24.46
C GLU A 15 15.09 -10.35 23.69
N LEU A 16 14.33 -10.24 22.61
CA LEU A 16 13.92 -11.40 21.81
C LEU A 16 15.05 -11.83 20.85
N PRO A 17 15.25 -13.15 20.63
CA PRO A 17 16.23 -13.64 19.65
C PRO A 17 15.90 -13.17 18.24
N ILE A 18 16.87 -12.58 17.55
CA ILE A 18 16.71 -12.04 16.22
C ILE A 18 17.56 -12.80 15.20
N HIS A 19 16.92 -13.26 14.14
CA HIS A 19 17.58 -13.86 13.01
C HIS A 19 17.23 -13.08 11.72
N GLN A 20 18.22 -12.66 10.94
CA GLN A 20 18.04 -11.93 9.69
C GLN A 20 18.60 -12.73 8.49
N PRO A 21 17.98 -13.87 8.11
CA PRO A 21 18.49 -14.68 7.02
C PRO A 21 18.33 -13.97 5.67
N GLN A 22 19.34 -14.07 4.82
CA GLN A 22 19.22 -13.66 3.42
C GLN A 22 18.21 -14.54 2.67
N SER A 23 18.13 -15.83 3.02
CA SER A 23 17.21 -16.80 2.45
C SER A 23 16.83 -17.86 3.46
N LEU A 24 15.53 -18.19 3.54
CA LEU A 24 14.99 -19.31 4.32
C LEU A 24 15.01 -20.64 3.55
N ARG A 25 15.52 -20.70 2.34
CA ARG A 25 15.61 -21.94 1.54
C ARG A 25 16.64 -22.94 2.08
N LEU A 26 17.55 -22.49 2.96
CA LEU A 26 18.57 -23.35 3.54
C LEU A 26 17.95 -24.21 4.67
N LYS A 27 18.13 -25.52 4.59
CA LYS A 27 17.61 -26.51 5.58
C LYS A 27 18.06 -26.25 7.03
N LYS A 28 19.17 -25.53 7.25
CA LYS A 28 19.60 -25.16 8.62
C LYS A 28 18.52 -24.39 9.39
N TRP A 29 17.65 -23.61 8.69
CA TRP A 29 16.59 -22.83 9.33
C TRP A 29 15.48 -23.71 9.90
N ILE A 30 15.30 -24.95 9.40
CA ILE A 30 14.40 -25.93 10.01
C ILE A 30 14.80 -26.15 11.46
N LYS A 31 16.08 -26.44 11.70
CA LYS A 31 16.60 -26.71 13.05
C LYS A 31 16.46 -25.49 13.98
N VAL A 32 16.73 -24.29 13.47
CA VAL A 32 16.60 -23.04 14.24
C VAL A 32 15.16 -22.79 14.65
N ILE A 33 14.21 -22.99 13.73
CA ILE A 33 12.78 -22.79 14.04
C ILE A 33 12.25 -23.91 14.94
N GLN A 34 12.63 -25.17 14.70
CA GLN A 34 12.24 -26.30 15.53
C GLN A 34 12.75 -26.19 16.98
N ALA A 35 13.93 -25.59 17.19
CA ALA A 35 14.54 -25.46 18.51
C ALA A 35 13.71 -24.57 19.46
N VAL A 36 12.84 -23.69 18.92
CA VAL A 36 11.94 -22.85 19.74
C VAL A 36 10.54 -23.44 19.88
N HIS A 37 10.30 -24.65 19.34
CA HIS A 37 9.03 -25.39 19.42
C HIS A 37 7.78 -24.50 19.16
N PRO A 38 7.70 -23.81 18.01
CA PRO A 38 6.60 -22.89 17.76
C PRO A 38 5.29 -23.64 17.60
N GLU A 39 4.22 -23.18 18.25
CA GLU A 39 2.86 -23.69 18.04
C GLU A 39 2.26 -23.14 16.75
N VAL A 40 2.63 -21.91 16.38
CA VAL A 40 2.21 -21.20 15.17
C VAL A 40 3.34 -20.32 14.65
N LEU A 41 3.41 -20.13 13.34
CA LEU A 41 4.29 -19.14 12.69
C LEU A 41 3.46 -17.96 12.21
N VAL A 42 3.79 -16.76 12.67
CA VAL A 42 3.14 -15.53 12.21
C VAL A 42 4.01 -14.83 11.17
N VAL A 43 3.42 -14.45 10.05
CA VAL A 43 4.08 -13.76 8.96
C VAL A 43 3.41 -12.41 8.72
N ILE A 44 4.18 -11.34 8.75
CA ILE A 44 3.69 -9.98 8.50
C ILE A 44 4.70 -9.25 7.64
N ALA A 45 4.29 -8.81 6.45
CA ALA A 45 5.10 -8.01 5.52
C ALA A 45 6.53 -8.57 5.29
N TYR A 46 6.67 -9.88 5.25
CA TYR A 46 7.99 -10.53 5.15
C TYR A 46 8.66 -10.28 3.78
N GLY A 47 7.88 -10.14 2.72
CA GLY A 47 8.36 -9.78 1.38
C GLY A 47 9.14 -10.87 0.66
N LYS A 48 9.12 -12.11 1.15
CA LYS A 48 9.74 -13.27 0.51
C LYS A 48 8.81 -14.48 0.61
N ILE A 49 8.90 -15.38 -0.37
CA ILE A 49 8.16 -16.64 -0.36
C ILE A 49 8.75 -17.56 0.70
N LEU A 50 7.90 -18.08 1.58
CA LEU A 50 8.27 -19.08 2.57
C LEU A 50 8.21 -20.47 1.94
N PRO A 51 9.27 -21.29 2.08
CA PRO A 51 9.24 -22.66 1.59
C PRO A 51 8.23 -23.53 2.36
N PRO A 52 7.57 -24.53 1.73
CA PRO A 52 6.64 -25.43 2.38
C PRO A 52 7.19 -26.11 3.64
N PHE A 53 8.44 -26.48 3.62
CA PHE A 53 9.11 -27.11 4.77
C PHE A 53 9.33 -26.16 5.96
N ILE A 54 9.10 -24.85 5.82
CA ILE A 54 9.09 -23.85 6.91
C ILE A 54 7.68 -23.61 7.38
N PHE A 55 6.76 -23.26 6.48
CA PHE A 55 5.42 -22.85 6.91
C PHE A 55 4.55 -24.02 7.40
N ASN A 56 4.93 -25.26 7.12
CA ASN A 56 4.28 -26.46 7.66
C ASN A 56 4.92 -27.00 8.95
N LEU A 57 5.96 -26.36 9.50
CA LEU A 57 6.61 -26.83 10.74
C LEU A 57 5.71 -26.76 11.96
N PRO A 58 5.02 -25.63 12.24
CA PRO A 58 4.19 -25.53 13.44
C PRO A 58 2.91 -26.35 13.34
N PRO A 59 2.44 -26.98 14.43
CA PRO A 59 1.23 -27.81 14.43
C PRO A 59 -0.04 -27.03 14.05
N LEU A 60 -0.15 -25.76 14.43
CA LEU A 60 -1.27 -24.88 14.03
C LEU A 60 -1.04 -24.21 12.67
N GLY A 61 0.09 -24.51 12.02
CA GLY A 61 0.45 -23.96 10.71
C GLY A 61 1.01 -22.54 10.79
N SER A 62 0.95 -21.85 9.64
CA SER A 62 1.46 -20.49 9.51
C SER A 62 0.34 -19.54 9.12
N ILE A 63 0.30 -18.37 9.76
CA ILE A 63 -0.70 -17.33 9.56
C ILE A 63 -0.04 -16.11 8.92
N ASN A 64 -0.65 -15.59 7.87
CA ASN A 64 -0.30 -14.28 7.31
C ASN A 64 -1.36 -13.25 7.69
N VAL A 65 -0.91 -12.04 8.04
CA VAL A 65 -1.78 -10.85 8.15
C VAL A 65 -1.66 -10.07 6.86
N HIS A 66 -2.74 -10.04 6.08
CA HIS A 66 -2.78 -9.42 4.77
C HIS A 66 -3.66 -8.17 4.79
N ALA A 67 -3.13 -7.06 4.27
CA ALA A 67 -3.77 -5.74 4.35
C ALA A 67 -4.82 -5.52 3.23
N SER A 68 -5.72 -6.49 3.05
CA SER A 68 -6.90 -6.37 2.19
C SER A 68 -8.02 -7.30 2.65
N LEU A 69 -9.20 -7.12 2.07
CA LEU A 69 -10.32 -8.07 2.17
C LEU A 69 -10.17 -9.16 1.11
N LEU A 70 -9.37 -10.20 1.42
CA LEU A 70 -9.19 -11.33 0.51
C LEU A 70 -10.55 -11.97 0.11
N PRO A 71 -10.71 -12.44 -1.12
CA PRO A 71 -9.68 -12.70 -2.13
C PRO A 71 -9.29 -11.49 -2.99
N ARG A 72 -9.81 -10.29 -2.71
CA ARG A 72 -9.45 -9.09 -3.44
C ARG A 72 -8.07 -8.59 -3.01
N TYR A 73 -7.32 -8.05 -3.97
CA TYR A 73 -6.00 -7.44 -3.76
C TYR A 73 -4.97 -8.40 -3.16
N ARG A 74 -4.90 -9.67 -3.66
CA ARG A 74 -3.78 -10.56 -3.41
C ARG A 74 -2.49 -9.93 -3.91
N GLY A 75 -1.37 -10.15 -3.23
CA GLY A 75 -0.05 -9.71 -3.72
C GLY A 75 0.63 -8.65 -2.87
N ALA A 76 1.61 -7.97 -3.46
CA ALA A 76 2.65 -7.25 -2.71
C ALA A 76 2.25 -5.86 -2.20
N ALA A 77 1.28 -5.19 -2.84
CA ALA A 77 0.98 -3.78 -2.57
C ALA A 77 -0.53 -3.48 -2.44
N PRO A 78 -1.29 -4.22 -1.60
CA PRO A 78 -2.74 -4.03 -1.50
C PRO A 78 -3.14 -2.61 -1.10
N ILE A 79 -2.46 -2.00 -0.15
CA ILE A 79 -2.82 -0.68 0.40
C ILE A 79 -2.76 0.45 -0.66
N PRO A 80 -1.68 0.62 -1.44
CA PRO A 80 -1.69 1.58 -2.53
C PRO A 80 -2.77 1.31 -3.58
N TRP A 81 -2.92 0.06 -3.99
CA TRP A 81 -3.83 -0.27 -5.08
C TRP A 81 -5.31 -0.12 -4.73
N VAL A 82 -5.74 -0.35 -3.50
CA VAL A 82 -7.14 -0.08 -3.12
C VAL A 82 -7.47 1.41 -3.23
N ILE A 83 -6.53 2.30 -2.88
CA ILE A 83 -6.69 3.74 -3.00
C ILE A 83 -6.69 4.18 -4.46
N VAL A 84 -5.70 3.73 -5.24
CA VAL A 84 -5.57 4.07 -6.66
C VAL A 84 -6.80 3.65 -7.45
N ASN A 85 -7.37 2.50 -7.14
CA ASN A 85 -8.59 1.98 -7.77
C ASN A 85 -9.87 2.66 -7.27
N GLY A 86 -9.77 3.63 -6.34
CA GLY A 86 -10.92 4.39 -5.87
C GLY A 86 -11.88 3.62 -4.96
N GLU A 87 -11.40 2.56 -4.32
CA GLU A 87 -12.21 1.83 -3.35
C GLU A 87 -12.54 2.72 -2.15
N THR A 88 -13.74 2.57 -1.63
CA THR A 88 -14.23 3.28 -0.44
C THR A 88 -14.09 2.45 0.84
N GLN A 89 -13.78 1.16 0.69
CA GLN A 89 -13.60 0.22 1.79
C GLN A 89 -12.43 -0.71 1.50
N THR A 90 -11.72 -1.08 2.55
CA THR A 90 -10.71 -2.13 2.57
C THR A 90 -10.77 -2.88 3.90
N GLY A 91 -9.71 -3.50 4.32
CA GLY A 91 -9.62 -4.17 5.60
C GLY A 91 -8.37 -5.01 5.74
N VAL A 92 -8.41 -5.90 6.72
CA VAL A 92 -7.34 -6.86 7.00
C VAL A 92 -7.92 -8.27 7.01
N SER A 93 -7.15 -9.23 6.54
CA SER A 93 -7.47 -10.65 6.59
C SER A 93 -6.34 -11.40 7.33
N THR A 94 -6.70 -12.27 8.27
CA THR A 94 -5.80 -13.31 8.76
C THR A 94 -6.08 -14.59 7.98
N MET A 95 -5.05 -15.18 7.37
CA MET A 95 -5.17 -16.34 6.52
C MET A 95 -4.09 -17.39 6.82
N LYS A 96 -4.39 -18.66 6.57
CA LYS A 96 -3.39 -19.72 6.57
C LYS A 96 -2.50 -19.57 5.35
N ILE A 97 -1.19 -19.74 5.50
CA ILE A 97 -0.25 -19.72 4.38
C ILE A 97 -0.34 -21.04 3.63
N ASP A 98 -0.37 -20.95 2.30
CA ASP A 98 -0.23 -22.07 1.36
C ASP A 98 0.92 -21.81 0.36
N GLU A 99 1.01 -22.62 -0.69
CA GLU A 99 2.11 -22.57 -1.66
C GLU A 99 1.99 -21.40 -2.64
N ASN A 100 0.81 -20.82 -2.80
CA ASN A 100 0.56 -19.74 -3.74
C ASN A 100 0.47 -18.38 -3.03
N MET A 101 0.47 -17.30 -3.82
CA MET A 101 0.45 -15.95 -3.27
C MET A 101 -0.93 -15.57 -2.75
N ASP A 102 -1.07 -15.48 -1.43
CA ASP A 102 -2.27 -15.02 -0.71
C ASP A 102 -3.56 -15.79 -1.08
N THR A 103 -3.44 -17.10 -1.38
CA THR A 103 -4.57 -17.97 -1.77
C THR A 103 -5.11 -18.81 -0.63
N GLY A 104 -4.39 -18.91 0.48
CA GLY A 104 -4.74 -19.76 1.61
C GLY A 104 -6.07 -19.42 2.26
N PRO A 105 -6.68 -20.37 2.99
CA PRO A 105 -7.96 -20.18 3.64
C PRO A 105 -7.92 -19.05 4.68
N ILE A 106 -9.01 -18.29 4.77
CA ILE A 106 -9.16 -17.12 5.65
C ILE A 106 -9.73 -17.54 7.00
N PHE A 107 -9.09 -17.08 8.08
CA PHE A 107 -9.61 -17.22 9.44
C PHE A 107 -10.61 -16.12 9.78
N LEU A 108 -10.16 -14.87 9.77
CA LEU A 108 -10.96 -13.71 10.10
C LEU A 108 -10.68 -12.56 9.11
N GLN A 109 -11.65 -11.66 9.00
CA GLN A 109 -11.53 -10.42 8.26
C GLN A 109 -12.19 -9.30 9.04
N GLU A 110 -11.60 -8.11 8.94
CA GLU A 110 -12.18 -6.90 9.49
C GLU A 110 -12.13 -5.78 8.46
N LYS A 111 -13.26 -5.06 8.31
CA LYS A 111 -13.45 -4.01 7.30
C LYS A 111 -13.19 -2.64 7.90
N VAL A 112 -12.71 -1.73 7.06
CA VAL A 112 -12.54 -0.31 7.39
C VAL A 112 -12.86 0.56 6.18
N SER A 113 -13.45 1.73 6.41
CA SER A 113 -13.63 2.75 5.37
C SER A 113 -12.29 3.38 4.97
N ILE A 114 -12.20 3.84 3.74
CA ILE A 114 -11.09 4.66 3.24
C ILE A 114 -11.64 6.09 3.13
N GLU A 115 -11.03 7.01 3.88
CA GLU A 115 -11.45 8.41 3.86
C GLU A 115 -11.06 9.10 2.55
N PHE A 116 -11.81 10.13 2.18
CA PHE A 116 -11.63 10.81 0.90
C PHE A 116 -10.20 11.30 0.65
N ALA A 117 -9.58 11.91 1.65
CA ALA A 117 -8.23 12.47 1.55
C ALA A 117 -7.13 11.54 2.09
N GLU A 118 -7.50 10.34 2.56
CA GLU A 118 -6.55 9.44 3.20
C GLU A 118 -5.46 8.96 2.22
N THR A 119 -4.22 9.11 2.62
CA THR A 119 -3.05 8.61 1.88
C THR A 119 -2.76 7.15 2.19
N ALA A 120 -1.96 6.49 1.33
CA ALA A 120 -1.52 5.12 1.59
C ALA A 120 -0.74 4.97 2.90
N THR A 121 0.00 5.99 3.32
CA THR A 121 0.75 5.99 4.59
C THR A 121 -0.17 6.03 5.80
N GLU A 122 -1.21 6.85 5.77
CA GLU A 122 -2.19 6.94 6.86
C GLU A 122 -3.01 5.66 6.97
N LEU A 123 -3.53 5.17 5.85
CA LEU A 123 -4.25 3.90 5.78
C LEU A 123 -3.39 2.73 6.26
N GLN A 124 -2.10 2.69 5.91
CA GLN A 124 -1.17 1.68 6.40
C GLN A 124 -1.05 1.69 7.93
N GLY A 125 -0.99 2.87 8.54
CA GLY A 125 -0.96 3.01 10.00
C GLY A 125 -2.21 2.44 10.67
N ARG A 126 -3.39 2.75 10.14
CA ARG A 126 -4.68 2.23 10.63
C ARG A 126 -4.77 0.71 10.47
N LEU A 127 -4.43 0.20 9.28
CA LEU A 127 -4.47 -1.25 8.99
C LEU A 127 -3.43 -2.04 9.79
N ALA A 128 -2.31 -1.43 10.18
CA ALA A 128 -1.32 -2.08 11.04
C ALA A 128 -1.88 -2.35 12.45
N ASN A 129 -2.57 -1.37 13.05
CA ASN A 129 -3.20 -1.54 14.36
C ASN A 129 -4.35 -2.56 14.27
N LEU A 130 -5.25 -2.39 13.30
CA LEU A 130 -6.35 -3.33 13.06
C LEU A 130 -5.85 -4.76 12.84
N GLY A 131 -4.74 -4.91 12.10
CA GLY A 131 -4.12 -6.20 11.83
C GLY A 131 -3.52 -6.86 13.07
N ALA A 132 -2.97 -6.08 13.98
CA ALA A 132 -2.47 -6.59 15.26
C ALA A 132 -3.61 -7.12 16.13
N ASP A 133 -4.68 -6.34 16.28
CA ASP A 133 -5.86 -6.74 17.07
C ASP A 133 -6.54 -7.99 16.47
N LEU A 134 -6.70 -8.02 15.14
CA LEU A 134 -7.28 -9.16 14.43
C LEU A 134 -6.42 -10.42 14.55
N LEU A 135 -5.09 -10.26 14.53
CA LEU A 135 -4.16 -11.36 14.74
C LEU A 135 -4.29 -11.96 16.15
N LEU A 136 -4.27 -11.12 17.19
CA LEU A 136 -4.44 -11.59 18.58
C LEU A 136 -5.75 -12.35 18.73
N LYS A 137 -6.86 -11.80 18.25
CA LYS A 137 -8.17 -12.48 18.23
C LYS A 137 -8.12 -13.82 17.48
N THR A 138 -7.41 -13.87 16.35
CA THR A 138 -7.26 -15.11 15.57
C THR A 138 -6.49 -16.17 16.36
N LEU A 139 -5.41 -15.78 17.03
CA LEU A 139 -4.58 -16.69 17.84
C LEU A 139 -5.35 -17.24 19.02
N ASP A 140 -6.11 -16.41 19.74
CA ASP A 140 -6.96 -16.84 20.86
C ASP A 140 -8.01 -17.86 20.42
N LEU A 141 -8.71 -17.57 19.31
CA LEU A 141 -9.72 -18.48 18.77
C LEU A 141 -9.12 -19.78 18.23
N LEU A 142 -7.92 -19.75 17.66
CA LEU A 142 -7.19 -20.94 17.22
C LEU A 142 -6.79 -21.81 18.39
N LYS A 143 -6.23 -21.21 19.45
CA LYS A 143 -5.85 -21.91 20.68
C LYS A 143 -7.06 -22.58 21.33
N ALA A 144 -8.20 -21.92 21.32
CA ALA A 144 -9.47 -22.46 21.83
C ALA A 144 -10.15 -23.46 20.87
N SER A 145 -9.60 -23.67 19.66
CA SER A 145 -10.23 -24.47 18.57
C SER A 145 -11.62 -23.96 18.13
N LEU A 146 -11.88 -22.66 18.31
CA LEU A 146 -13.16 -22.00 18.00
C LEU A 146 -13.22 -21.39 16.60
N VAL A 147 -12.11 -21.38 15.85
CA VAL A 147 -12.09 -20.87 14.45
C VAL A 147 -11.54 -21.92 13.50
N LYS A 148 -12.18 -22.01 12.33
CA LYS A 148 -11.69 -22.81 11.20
C LYS A 148 -11.51 -21.89 10.00
N ALA A 149 -10.38 -22.03 9.33
CA ALA A 149 -10.12 -21.28 8.11
C ALA A 149 -11.09 -21.72 6.97
N LYS A 150 -11.62 -20.75 6.24
CA LYS A 150 -12.55 -20.96 5.13
C LYS A 150 -11.85 -20.74 3.79
N PRO A 151 -12.01 -21.64 2.80
CA PRO A 151 -11.44 -21.44 1.47
C PRO A 151 -11.88 -20.10 0.85
N GLN A 152 -10.99 -19.48 0.10
CA GLN A 152 -11.30 -18.28 -0.66
C GLN A 152 -12.09 -18.60 -1.93
N ASN A 153 -13.03 -17.72 -2.31
CA ASN A 153 -13.68 -17.80 -3.61
C ASN A 153 -12.76 -17.13 -4.67
N SER A 154 -12.01 -17.93 -5.41
CA SER A 154 -11.05 -17.44 -6.41
C SER A 154 -11.68 -16.69 -7.59
N ILE A 155 -12.99 -16.84 -7.84
CA ILE A 155 -13.70 -16.06 -8.88
C ILE A 155 -13.70 -14.57 -8.54
N LEU A 156 -13.70 -14.22 -7.26
CA LEU A 156 -13.69 -12.84 -6.76
C LEU A 156 -12.28 -12.28 -6.57
N ALA A 157 -11.25 -13.04 -6.93
CA ALA A 157 -9.87 -12.61 -6.69
C ALA A 157 -9.47 -11.46 -7.60
N SER A 158 -8.77 -10.49 -7.03
CA SER A 158 -8.03 -9.46 -7.76
C SER A 158 -6.60 -9.36 -7.22
N TYR A 159 -5.71 -8.73 -8.02
CA TYR A 159 -4.29 -8.70 -7.71
C TYR A 159 -3.80 -7.27 -7.49
N ALA A 160 -2.89 -7.12 -6.52
CA ALA A 160 -2.17 -5.90 -6.19
C ALA A 160 -0.67 -6.12 -6.44
N PRO A 161 -0.19 -5.92 -7.69
CA PRO A 161 1.19 -6.19 -8.06
C PRO A 161 2.16 -5.27 -7.31
N ILE A 162 3.43 -5.68 -7.28
CA ILE A 162 4.51 -4.84 -6.75
C ILE A 162 4.58 -3.52 -7.53
N LEU A 163 4.70 -2.40 -6.80
CA LEU A 163 4.77 -1.09 -7.42
C LEU A 163 6.09 -0.89 -8.16
N LYS A 164 6.01 -0.25 -9.32
CA LYS A 164 7.14 0.16 -10.15
C LYS A 164 7.19 1.68 -10.24
N LYS A 165 8.38 2.23 -10.53
CA LYS A 165 8.53 3.67 -10.73
C LYS A 165 7.62 4.22 -11.85
N SER A 166 7.41 3.42 -12.91
CA SER A 166 6.53 3.75 -14.02
C SER A 166 5.06 3.93 -13.63
N ASP A 167 4.60 3.26 -12.55
CA ASP A 167 3.22 3.38 -12.09
C ASP A 167 2.91 4.81 -11.61
N GLY A 168 3.93 5.58 -11.20
CA GLY A 168 3.79 6.97 -10.80
C GLY A 168 3.59 7.97 -11.94
N GLN A 169 3.77 7.56 -13.20
CA GLN A 169 3.53 8.44 -14.33
C GLN A 169 2.04 8.77 -14.46
N LEU A 170 1.70 10.06 -14.47
CA LEU A 170 0.33 10.52 -14.62
C LEU A 170 -0.08 10.54 -16.09
N ASP A 171 -1.28 10.04 -16.36
CA ASP A 171 -1.99 10.19 -17.63
C ASP A 171 -3.12 11.20 -17.43
N TRP A 172 -2.96 12.39 -17.98
CA TRP A 172 -3.92 13.47 -17.84
C TRP A 172 -5.26 13.20 -18.55
N ASN A 173 -5.35 12.19 -19.42
CA ASN A 173 -6.61 11.76 -20.03
C ASN A 173 -7.54 11.03 -19.03
N GLN A 174 -7.02 10.64 -17.87
CA GLN A 174 -7.85 10.12 -16.78
C GLN A 174 -8.67 11.24 -16.12
N SER A 175 -9.71 10.87 -15.35
CA SER A 175 -10.46 11.86 -14.57
C SER A 175 -9.58 12.45 -13.45
N SER A 176 -9.89 13.69 -13.05
CA SER A 176 -9.22 14.35 -11.91
C SER A 176 -9.27 13.50 -10.64
N ARG A 177 -10.35 12.75 -10.44
CA ARG A 177 -10.52 11.82 -9.32
C ARG A 177 -9.54 10.64 -9.39
N GLN A 178 -9.36 10.04 -10.57
CA GLN A 178 -8.41 8.94 -10.76
C GLN A 178 -6.99 9.43 -10.54
N ILE A 179 -6.63 10.61 -11.06
CA ILE A 179 -5.31 11.22 -10.85
C ILE A 179 -5.08 11.52 -9.38
N TYR A 180 -6.07 12.08 -8.68
CA TYR A 180 -6.01 12.32 -7.23
C TYR A 180 -5.79 11.03 -6.44
N ASN A 181 -6.50 9.96 -6.77
CA ASN A 181 -6.32 8.66 -6.14
C ASN A 181 -4.90 8.12 -6.34
N ARG A 182 -4.29 8.36 -7.51
CA ARG A 182 -2.88 7.98 -7.75
C ARG A 182 -1.93 8.81 -6.89
N ILE A 183 -2.16 10.13 -6.75
CA ILE A 183 -1.33 11.01 -5.91
C ILE A 183 -1.33 10.50 -4.46
N ARG A 184 -2.48 10.30 -3.84
CA ARG A 184 -2.59 9.86 -2.46
C ARG A 184 -2.23 8.39 -2.24
N GLY A 185 -2.50 7.51 -3.24
CA GLY A 185 -2.20 6.08 -3.17
C GLY A 185 -0.73 5.75 -3.40
N PHE A 186 -0.03 6.54 -4.20
CA PHE A 186 1.39 6.32 -4.49
C PHE A 186 2.35 7.17 -3.65
N ASN A 187 1.84 7.95 -2.71
CA ASN A 187 2.66 8.69 -1.77
C ASN A 187 3.05 7.79 -0.57
N PRO A 188 4.32 7.66 -0.19
CA PRO A 188 5.51 8.33 -0.76
C PRO A 188 6.18 7.60 -1.92
N TRP A 189 5.79 6.36 -2.23
CA TRP A 189 6.39 5.53 -3.27
C TRP A 189 5.30 4.86 -4.14
N PRO A 190 5.49 4.91 -5.48
CA PRO A 190 6.62 5.46 -6.25
C PRO A 190 6.61 6.99 -6.34
N GLY A 191 5.62 7.67 -5.79
CA GLY A 191 5.29 9.07 -6.05
C GLY A 191 4.68 9.25 -7.43
N THR A 192 4.04 10.40 -7.67
CA THR A 192 3.46 10.70 -8.98
C THR A 192 4.24 11.78 -9.71
N TYR A 193 4.32 11.67 -11.03
CA TYR A 193 5.07 12.61 -11.86
C TYR A 193 4.49 12.75 -13.26
N THR A 194 4.82 13.88 -13.87
CA THR A 194 4.60 14.19 -15.28
C THR A 194 5.85 14.86 -15.84
N HIS A 195 5.79 15.38 -17.08
CA HIS A 195 6.85 16.17 -17.66
C HIS A 195 6.32 17.59 -17.98
N TYR A 196 7.10 18.58 -17.59
CA TYR A 196 6.84 19.97 -17.88
C TYR A 196 8.04 20.58 -18.62
N ARG A 197 7.83 21.04 -19.86
CA ARG A 197 8.89 21.60 -20.74
C ARG A 197 10.13 20.67 -20.82
N GLY A 198 9.92 19.35 -20.89
CA GLY A 198 10.98 18.35 -21.00
C GLY A 198 11.62 17.94 -19.66
N ALA A 199 11.38 18.63 -18.56
CA ALA A 199 11.86 18.28 -17.23
C ALA A 199 10.83 17.44 -16.46
N LEU A 200 11.28 16.54 -15.58
CA LEU A 200 10.41 15.75 -14.72
C LEU A 200 9.82 16.64 -13.62
N LEU A 201 8.50 16.68 -13.54
CA LEU A 201 7.74 17.39 -12.52
C LEU A 201 6.99 16.37 -11.64
N ARG A 202 7.36 16.27 -10.37
CA ARG A 202 6.61 15.47 -9.40
C ARG A 202 5.41 16.26 -8.91
N ILE A 203 4.27 15.58 -8.87
CA ILE A 203 3.06 16.10 -8.25
C ILE A 203 2.95 15.42 -6.88
N ILE A 204 3.09 16.18 -5.81
CA ILE A 204 3.16 15.66 -4.44
C ILE A 204 1.80 15.73 -3.77
N GLU A 205 1.10 16.86 -3.98
CA GLU A 205 -0.24 17.12 -3.46
C GLU A 205 -1.06 17.88 -4.50
N GLY A 206 -2.35 17.62 -4.51
CA GLY A 206 -3.34 18.30 -5.32
C GLY A 206 -4.72 17.77 -5.01
N CYS A 207 -5.75 18.45 -5.42
CA CYS A 207 -7.14 18.02 -5.22
C CYS A 207 -7.96 18.17 -6.50
N PRO A 208 -8.97 17.31 -6.72
CA PRO A 208 -9.92 17.47 -7.80
C PRO A 208 -10.83 18.66 -7.53
N VAL A 209 -11.04 19.48 -8.53
CA VAL A 209 -11.96 20.63 -8.48
C VAL A 209 -12.77 20.70 -9.78
N ASP A 210 -13.88 21.41 -9.73
CA ASP A 210 -14.65 21.66 -10.93
C ASP A 210 -13.92 22.65 -11.85
N PRO A 211 -13.84 22.37 -13.17
CA PRO A 211 -13.16 23.25 -14.09
C PRO A 211 -13.94 24.56 -14.26
N PRO A 212 -13.26 25.72 -14.20
CA PRO A 212 -13.90 27.01 -14.44
C PRO A 212 -14.13 27.31 -15.94
N TRP A 213 -13.77 26.37 -16.82
CA TRP A 213 -13.92 26.46 -18.28
C TRP A 213 -14.78 25.29 -18.80
N LYS A 214 -15.35 25.47 -20.01
CA LYS A 214 -16.20 24.45 -20.65
C LYS A 214 -15.38 23.36 -21.34
N GLU A 215 -14.30 23.73 -22.02
CA GLU A 215 -13.46 22.81 -22.79
C GLU A 215 -11.98 23.18 -22.64
N SER A 216 -11.13 22.18 -22.49
CA SER A 216 -9.68 22.32 -22.47
C SER A 216 -9.03 20.97 -22.75
N ALA A 217 -7.92 20.97 -23.48
CA ALA A 217 -7.15 19.74 -23.73
C ALA A 217 -6.58 19.20 -22.41
N ALA A 218 -6.64 17.87 -22.22
CA ALA A 218 -6.05 17.21 -21.07
C ALA A 218 -4.55 17.51 -20.95
N GLY A 219 -4.09 17.80 -19.73
CA GLY A 219 -2.70 18.20 -19.44
C GLY A 219 -2.43 19.70 -19.63
N SER A 220 -3.41 20.51 -20.07
CA SER A 220 -3.25 21.96 -20.14
C SER A 220 -3.16 22.56 -18.74
N LEU A 221 -2.11 23.37 -18.53
CA LEU A 221 -1.85 24.06 -17.26
C LEU A 221 -2.38 25.50 -17.34
N TRP A 222 -3.14 25.88 -16.33
CA TRP A 222 -3.78 27.19 -16.21
C TRP A 222 -3.37 27.88 -14.91
N ASN A 223 -3.10 29.16 -14.98
CA ASN A 223 -3.01 30.02 -13.80
C ASN A 223 -4.38 30.65 -13.56
N TYR A 224 -5.04 30.26 -12.48
CA TYR A 224 -6.39 30.71 -12.17
C TYR A 224 -6.41 31.62 -10.91
N GLY A 225 -5.55 32.61 -10.90
CA GLY A 225 -5.53 33.66 -9.87
C GLY A 225 -5.35 33.11 -8.45
N THR A 226 -6.34 33.35 -7.59
CA THR A 226 -6.29 32.89 -6.19
C THR A 226 -6.38 31.37 -6.03
N ALA A 227 -6.97 30.66 -6.98
CA ALA A 227 -7.04 29.20 -6.99
C ALA A 227 -5.73 28.52 -7.41
N GLY A 228 -4.74 29.30 -7.91
CA GLY A 228 -3.41 28.78 -8.22
C GLY A 228 -3.34 28.01 -9.54
N ALA A 229 -2.54 26.95 -9.58
CA ALA A 229 -2.29 26.12 -10.75
C ALA A 229 -3.35 25.03 -10.90
N LEU A 230 -4.09 25.08 -12.01
CA LEU A 230 -5.06 24.06 -12.38
C LEU A 230 -4.58 23.31 -13.63
N VAL A 231 -4.73 21.99 -13.63
CA VAL A 231 -4.43 21.15 -14.79
C VAL A 231 -5.70 20.48 -15.28
N SER A 232 -6.01 20.64 -16.56
CA SER A 232 -7.15 19.98 -17.20
C SER A 232 -6.94 18.47 -17.22
N CYS A 233 -7.98 17.72 -16.87
CA CYS A 233 -8.00 16.26 -16.92
C CYS A 233 -8.96 15.78 -18.02
N GLY A 234 -9.00 14.49 -18.30
CA GLY A 234 -10.01 13.94 -19.22
C GLY A 234 -11.44 14.22 -18.74
N GLU A 235 -11.64 14.29 -17.43
CA GLU A 235 -12.86 14.75 -16.78
C GLU A 235 -12.49 15.57 -15.54
N GLY A 236 -13.02 16.78 -15.41
CA GLY A 236 -12.70 17.69 -14.32
C GLY A 236 -11.32 18.32 -14.45
N CYS A 237 -10.84 18.92 -13.38
CA CYS A 237 -9.47 19.42 -13.32
C CYS A 237 -8.83 19.14 -11.96
N LEU A 238 -7.51 19.13 -11.92
CA LEU A 238 -6.70 18.96 -10.71
C LEU A 238 -6.09 20.29 -10.32
N GLN A 239 -6.39 20.77 -9.13
CA GLN A 239 -5.65 21.86 -8.50
C GLN A 239 -4.33 21.28 -7.96
N LEU A 240 -3.21 21.83 -8.37
CA LEU A 240 -1.91 21.49 -7.81
C LEU A 240 -1.72 22.24 -6.51
N GLU A 241 -1.20 21.55 -5.48
CA GLU A 241 -0.93 22.16 -4.17
C GLU A 241 0.56 22.15 -3.86
N ARG A 242 1.23 21.03 -4.14
CA ARG A 242 2.68 20.89 -3.92
C ARG A 242 3.30 20.10 -5.06
N VAL A 243 4.36 20.68 -5.60
CA VAL A 243 5.11 20.09 -6.72
C VAL A 243 6.62 20.14 -6.47
N GLN A 244 7.36 19.32 -7.23
CA GLN A 244 8.82 19.32 -7.21
C GLN A 244 9.35 19.16 -8.62
N LEU A 245 10.00 20.18 -9.14
CA LEU A 245 10.75 20.08 -10.39
C LEU A 245 12.04 19.29 -10.15
N GLU A 246 12.48 18.56 -11.16
CA GLU A 246 13.72 17.79 -11.12
C GLU A 246 14.90 18.64 -10.63
N ASN A 247 15.70 18.06 -9.71
CA ASN A 247 16.85 18.72 -9.07
C ASN A 247 16.52 20.00 -8.27
N ARG A 248 15.26 20.22 -7.90
CA ARG A 248 14.82 21.37 -7.08
C ARG A 248 14.18 20.91 -5.78
N LYS A 249 13.98 21.85 -4.87
CA LYS A 249 13.20 21.62 -3.63
C LYS A 249 11.71 21.53 -3.97
N GLN A 250 10.96 20.91 -3.07
CA GLN A 250 9.50 20.95 -3.12
C GLN A 250 9.03 22.38 -2.93
N LEU A 251 8.07 22.81 -3.72
CA LEU A 251 7.50 24.14 -3.68
C LEU A 251 5.98 24.07 -3.65
N PRO A 252 5.31 24.99 -2.90
CA PRO A 252 3.90 25.26 -3.10
C PRO A 252 3.67 25.72 -4.56
N GLU A 253 2.50 25.40 -5.11
CA GLU A 253 2.16 25.70 -6.52
C GLU A 253 2.31 27.17 -6.89
N LYS A 254 1.95 28.10 -6.00
CA LYS A 254 2.09 29.56 -6.24
C LYS A 254 3.52 29.95 -6.49
N THR A 255 4.45 29.42 -5.70
CA THR A 255 5.88 29.67 -5.86
C THR A 255 6.40 29.05 -7.18
N PHE A 256 5.89 27.87 -7.55
CA PHE A 256 6.23 27.23 -8.79
C PHE A 256 5.73 28.01 -10.00
N LEU A 257 4.48 28.49 -9.99
CA LEU A 257 3.92 29.33 -11.04
C LEU A 257 4.72 30.60 -11.25
N MET A 258 5.05 31.33 -10.18
CA MET A 258 5.85 32.56 -10.25
C MET A 258 7.28 32.33 -10.75
N ALA A 259 7.91 31.23 -10.32
CA ALA A 259 9.32 31.00 -10.61
C ALA A 259 9.57 30.38 -12.01
N PHE A 260 8.61 29.64 -12.56
CA PHE A 260 8.86 28.78 -13.72
C PHE A 260 7.86 28.91 -14.87
N ILE A 261 6.69 29.49 -14.64
CA ILE A 261 5.63 29.57 -15.65
C ILE A 261 5.38 31.02 -16.09
N PHE A 262 5.38 31.94 -15.14
CA PHE A 262 5.14 33.37 -15.34
C PHE A 262 6.25 34.18 -14.65
N PRO A 263 7.49 34.15 -15.22
CA PRO A 263 8.58 34.95 -14.68
C PRO A 263 8.33 36.46 -14.85
#